data_aad0117b85b459c2d3984e728b273269
#
_entry.id   aad0117b85b459c2d3984e728b273269
#
_cell.length_a   1.000
_cell.length_b   1.000
_cell.length_c   1.000
_cell.angle_alpha   90.00
_cell.angle_beta   90.00
_cell.angle_gamma   90.00
#
_symmetry.space_group_name_H-M   'P 1'
#
loop_
_entity.id
_entity.type
_entity.pdbx_description
1 polymer ?
#
loop_
_entity_poly.entity_id
_entity_poly.type
_entity_poly.pdbx_seq_one_letter_code
_entity_poly.pdbx_strand_id
1 'polypeptide(L)'
;SKIMPELDQLKIEVDPQHHHKDVYEHTLIVVERVSPNIISRLAALLHDIGKPKTKGIENGKVHFRHHEVVGARMSKQILTRLKFSKKEIQDICLLVENHLRPHTFKMGWTDSAVRRYIVDSGHLINELNELVRADITTKNQKKYDEINRYLDEMEARIAEVKEKEELSNLRPPVSGDDIMKIFNLEPGPVVGKIMKALYEQRLNEGEVSKEEAIQLAETIFKKL
;
A
#
# COMPACT_ATOMS: atom_id res chain seq x y z
N SER A 1 5.24 -26.65 8.56
CA SER A 1 6.06 -26.59 7.33
C SER A 1 7.54 -26.45 7.68
N LYS A 2 8.44 -27.27 7.05
CA LYS A 2 9.89 -27.14 7.30
C LYS A 2 10.49 -25.89 6.63
N ILE A 3 9.84 -25.37 5.60
CA ILE A 3 10.33 -24.23 4.79
C ILE A 3 9.85 -22.89 5.36
N MET A 4 8.57 -22.82 5.71
CA MET A 4 7.92 -21.64 6.29
C MET A 4 7.13 -22.07 7.55
N PRO A 5 7.81 -22.28 8.69
CA PRO A 5 7.14 -22.70 9.94
C PRO A 5 6.19 -21.62 10.46
N GLU A 6 6.35 -20.37 10.04
CA GLU A 6 5.47 -19.26 10.40
C GLU A 6 4.03 -19.49 9.94
N LEU A 7 3.82 -20.19 8.82
CA LEU A 7 2.49 -20.53 8.31
C LEU A 7 1.72 -21.48 9.24
N ASP A 8 2.40 -22.32 10.01
CA ASP A 8 1.74 -23.23 10.94
C ASP A 8 1.03 -22.48 12.10
N GLN A 9 1.46 -21.25 12.39
CA GLN A 9 0.82 -20.40 13.40
C GLN A 9 -0.55 -19.88 12.94
N LEU A 10 -0.80 -19.80 11.64
CA LEU A 10 -2.08 -19.36 11.07
C LEU A 10 -3.21 -20.39 11.29
N LYS A 11 -2.90 -21.66 11.52
CA LYS A 11 -3.88 -22.74 11.73
C LYS A 11 -4.63 -22.63 13.06
N ILE A 12 -4.11 -21.92 14.01
CA ILE A 12 -4.64 -21.79 15.37
C ILE A 12 -5.44 -20.48 15.53
N GLU A 13 -5.26 -19.55 14.59
CA GLU A 13 -5.89 -18.25 14.68
C GLU A 13 -7.26 -18.26 13.96
N VAL A 14 -8.31 -17.99 14.74
CA VAL A 14 -9.66 -17.77 14.23
C VAL A 14 -9.86 -16.26 14.11
N ASP A 15 -10.02 -15.77 12.88
CA ASP A 15 -10.37 -14.37 12.65
C ASP A 15 -11.86 -14.17 12.96
N PRO A 16 -12.22 -13.26 13.88
CA PRO A 16 -13.62 -12.98 14.21
C PRO A 16 -14.46 -12.49 13.03
N GLN A 17 -13.82 -11.94 11.99
CA GLN A 17 -14.51 -11.51 10.76
C GLN A 17 -14.81 -12.68 9.82
N HIS A 18 -14.09 -13.79 9.96
CA HIS A 18 -14.17 -14.99 9.13
C HIS A 18 -14.55 -16.25 9.94
N HIS A 19 -15.54 -16.15 10.81
CA HIS A 19 -16.02 -17.12 11.81
C HIS A 19 -16.06 -18.61 11.44
N HIS A 20 -15.77 -18.98 10.19
CA HIS A 20 -15.92 -20.33 9.66
C HIS A 20 -14.61 -20.99 9.21
N LYS A 21 -13.49 -20.25 9.24
CA LYS A 21 -12.20 -20.75 8.77
C LYS A 21 -11.10 -20.20 9.66
N ASP A 22 -10.07 -21.00 9.90
CA ASP A 22 -8.84 -20.46 10.43
C ASP A 22 -8.15 -19.57 9.38
N VAL A 23 -7.20 -18.75 9.82
CA VAL A 23 -6.50 -17.82 8.93
C VAL A 23 -5.72 -18.57 7.86
N TYR A 24 -5.28 -19.80 8.12
CA TYR A 24 -4.57 -20.63 7.16
C TYR A 24 -5.46 -21.06 5.99
N GLU A 25 -6.67 -21.61 6.28
CA GLU A 25 -7.62 -21.99 5.25
C GLU A 25 -8.06 -20.78 4.41
N HIS A 26 -8.29 -19.63 5.05
CA HIS A 26 -8.55 -18.38 4.36
C HIS A 26 -7.41 -18.03 3.40
N THR A 27 -6.17 -18.06 3.88
CA THR A 27 -4.97 -17.75 3.09
C THR A 27 -4.86 -18.65 1.85
N LEU A 28 -5.14 -19.95 1.97
CA LEU A 28 -5.09 -20.87 0.81
C LEU A 28 -6.10 -20.48 -0.27
N ILE A 29 -7.31 -20.06 0.13
CA ILE A 29 -8.34 -19.61 -0.82
C ILE A 29 -7.88 -18.33 -1.55
N VAL A 30 -7.28 -17.38 -0.83
CA VAL A 30 -6.73 -16.16 -1.44
C VAL A 30 -5.63 -16.50 -2.44
N VAL A 31 -4.72 -17.42 -2.08
CA VAL A 31 -3.67 -17.92 -2.99
C VAL A 31 -4.23 -18.54 -4.26
N GLU A 32 -5.33 -19.30 -4.19
CA GLU A 32 -5.95 -19.90 -5.36
C GLU A 32 -6.58 -18.87 -6.31
N ARG A 33 -7.06 -17.75 -5.77
CA ARG A 33 -7.80 -16.72 -6.51
C ARG A 33 -6.93 -15.72 -7.25
N VAL A 34 -5.69 -15.51 -6.82
CA VAL A 34 -4.77 -14.55 -7.48
C VAL A 34 -4.09 -15.19 -8.68
N SER A 35 -3.63 -14.36 -9.60
CA SER A 35 -2.87 -14.74 -10.79
C SER A 35 -1.71 -15.70 -10.49
N PRO A 36 -1.43 -16.67 -11.38
CA PRO A 36 -0.45 -17.72 -11.14
C PRO A 36 1.00 -17.24 -11.39
N ASN A 37 1.35 -16.05 -10.87
CA ASN A 37 2.72 -15.55 -10.86
C ASN A 37 3.28 -15.56 -9.42
N ILE A 38 4.59 -15.59 -9.30
CA ILE A 38 5.27 -15.79 -8.01
C ILE A 38 5.01 -14.64 -7.04
N ILE A 39 4.93 -13.39 -7.53
CA ILE A 39 4.74 -12.20 -6.70
C ILE A 39 3.34 -12.21 -6.09
N SER A 40 2.29 -12.34 -6.91
CA SER A 40 0.89 -12.39 -6.43
C SER A 40 0.66 -13.58 -5.49
N ARG A 41 1.18 -14.78 -5.83
CA ARG A 41 1.01 -15.99 -5.01
C ARG A 41 1.70 -15.89 -3.65
N LEU A 42 2.90 -15.34 -3.58
CA LEU A 42 3.61 -15.14 -2.31
C LEU A 42 3.02 -13.99 -1.51
N ALA A 43 2.59 -12.92 -2.14
CA ALA A 43 1.86 -11.86 -1.45
C ALA A 43 0.57 -12.38 -0.81
N ALA A 44 -0.22 -13.16 -1.55
CA ALA A 44 -1.42 -13.82 -1.05
C ALA A 44 -1.12 -14.81 0.09
N LEU A 45 -0.03 -15.58 0.00
CA LEU A 45 0.39 -16.52 1.04
C LEU A 45 0.81 -15.82 2.33
N LEU A 46 1.35 -14.61 2.23
CA LEU A 46 1.97 -13.89 3.34
C LEU A 46 1.16 -12.68 3.83
N HIS A 47 0.02 -12.31 3.18
CA HIS A 47 -0.72 -11.08 3.53
C HIS A 47 -1.13 -11.04 5.00
N ASP A 48 -1.53 -12.16 5.55
CA ASP A 48 -2.02 -12.32 6.92
C ASP A 48 -0.99 -12.92 7.90
N ILE A 49 0.25 -13.13 7.48
CA ILE A 49 1.30 -13.78 8.30
C ILE A 49 1.59 -13.05 9.62
N GLY A 50 1.23 -11.78 9.71
CA GLY A 50 1.37 -10.95 10.91
C GLY A 50 0.29 -11.16 11.96
N LYS A 51 -0.86 -11.75 11.63
CA LYS A 51 -2.02 -11.89 12.54
C LYS A 51 -1.70 -12.56 13.86
N PRO A 52 -0.97 -13.70 13.92
CA PRO A 52 -0.65 -14.34 15.20
C PRO A 52 0.14 -13.45 16.14
N LYS A 53 1.03 -12.59 15.61
CA LYS A 53 1.86 -11.68 16.42
C LYS A 53 1.16 -10.39 16.86
N THR A 54 0.05 -10.04 16.20
CA THR A 54 -0.68 -8.79 16.44
C THR A 54 -2.04 -9.02 17.09
N LYS A 55 -2.34 -10.27 17.44
CA LYS A 55 -3.56 -10.64 18.14
C LYS A 55 -3.68 -9.89 19.45
N GLY A 56 -4.77 -9.16 19.62
CA GLY A 56 -5.15 -8.47 20.84
C GLY A 56 -6.61 -8.70 21.17
N ILE A 57 -6.98 -8.43 22.42
CA ILE A 57 -8.37 -8.49 22.89
C ILE A 57 -8.71 -7.14 23.50
N GLU A 58 -9.74 -6.51 22.98
CA GLU A 58 -10.26 -5.25 23.50
C GLU A 58 -11.79 -5.34 23.60
N ASN A 59 -12.34 -5.02 24.78
CA ASN A 59 -13.77 -5.14 25.07
C ASN A 59 -14.37 -6.52 24.70
N GLY A 60 -13.60 -7.60 24.98
CA GLY A 60 -14.00 -8.98 24.67
C GLY A 60 -13.96 -9.34 23.15
N LYS A 61 -13.48 -8.45 22.30
CA LYS A 61 -13.33 -8.68 20.86
C LYS A 61 -11.87 -8.87 20.47
N VAL A 62 -11.60 -9.88 19.68
CA VAL A 62 -10.28 -10.12 19.09
C VAL A 62 -10.04 -9.13 17.94
N HIS A 63 -8.82 -8.63 17.83
CA HIS A 63 -8.38 -7.78 16.73
C HIS A 63 -6.92 -8.11 16.36
N PHE A 64 -6.51 -7.71 15.14
CA PHE A 64 -5.18 -7.92 14.58
C PHE A 64 -4.61 -6.60 14.04
N ARG A 65 -4.58 -5.55 14.88
CA ARG A 65 -4.15 -4.20 14.45
C ARG A 65 -2.71 -4.22 13.96
N HIS A 66 -2.46 -3.56 12.82
CA HIS A 66 -1.14 -3.43 12.20
C HIS A 66 -0.50 -4.76 11.76
N HIS A 67 -1.33 -5.81 11.52
CA HIS A 67 -0.81 -7.07 11.02
C HIS A 67 -0.18 -6.94 9.63
N GLU A 68 -0.61 -6.00 8.81
CA GLU A 68 -0.04 -5.67 7.51
C GLU A 68 1.42 -5.19 7.63
N VAL A 69 1.72 -4.30 8.58
CA VAL A 69 3.07 -3.78 8.83
C VAL A 69 3.98 -4.86 9.43
N VAL A 70 3.47 -5.60 10.41
CA VAL A 70 4.22 -6.72 11.02
C VAL A 70 4.41 -7.84 10.00
N GLY A 71 3.38 -8.13 9.21
CA GLY A 71 3.40 -9.12 8.13
C GLY A 71 4.46 -8.79 7.07
N ALA A 72 4.55 -7.53 6.62
CA ALA A 72 5.58 -7.11 5.68
C ALA A 72 7.00 -7.32 6.23
N ARG A 73 7.24 -7.00 7.51
CA ARG A 73 8.54 -7.27 8.16
C ARG A 73 8.86 -8.76 8.25
N MET A 74 7.88 -9.58 8.60
CA MET A 74 8.03 -11.05 8.63
C MET A 74 8.28 -11.60 7.23
N SER A 75 7.53 -11.14 6.23
CA SER A 75 7.70 -11.51 4.82
C SER A 75 9.11 -11.22 4.33
N LYS A 76 9.64 -10.04 4.64
CA LYS A 76 11.04 -9.68 4.33
C LYS A 76 12.04 -10.69 4.92
N GLN A 77 11.86 -11.10 6.18
CA GLN A 77 12.75 -12.06 6.85
C GLN A 77 12.65 -13.45 6.19
N ILE A 78 11.41 -13.92 5.93
CA ILE A 78 11.14 -15.21 5.32
C ILE A 78 11.74 -15.26 3.91
N LEU A 79 11.46 -14.28 3.07
CA LEU A 79 11.91 -14.23 1.68
C LEU A 79 13.43 -14.04 1.56
N THR A 80 14.04 -13.29 2.49
CA THR A 80 15.51 -13.19 2.58
C THR A 80 16.15 -14.54 2.93
N ARG A 81 15.58 -15.28 3.89
CA ARG A 81 16.01 -16.64 4.26
C ARG A 81 15.90 -17.59 3.08
N LEU A 82 14.86 -17.44 2.27
CA LEU A 82 14.60 -18.26 1.07
C LEU A 82 15.37 -17.79 -0.17
N LYS A 83 16.20 -16.76 -0.04
CA LYS A 83 17.10 -16.27 -1.11
C LYS A 83 16.39 -15.67 -2.31
N PHE A 84 15.21 -15.07 -2.12
CA PHE A 84 14.56 -14.24 -3.15
C PHE A 84 15.41 -13.00 -3.46
N SER A 85 15.28 -12.47 -4.67
CA SER A 85 15.94 -11.23 -5.07
C SER A 85 15.43 -10.02 -4.28
N LYS A 86 16.23 -8.97 -4.18
CA LYS A 86 15.83 -7.73 -3.49
C LYS A 86 14.56 -7.15 -4.08
N LYS A 87 14.40 -7.23 -5.42
CA LYS A 87 13.22 -6.71 -6.12
C LYS A 87 11.97 -7.50 -5.74
N GLU A 88 12.01 -8.82 -5.81
CA GLU A 88 10.87 -9.68 -5.42
C GLU A 88 10.47 -9.46 -3.97
N ILE A 89 11.45 -9.34 -3.05
CA ILE A 89 11.19 -9.04 -1.63
C ILE A 89 10.48 -7.69 -1.48
N GLN A 90 10.95 -6.65 -2.17
CA GLN A 90 10.32 -5.33 -2.14
C GLN A 90 8.89 -5.38 -2.66
N ASP A 91 8.68 -6.00 -3.82
CA ASP A 91 7.38 -6.11 -4.47
C ASP A 91 6.38 -6.88 -3.59
N ILE A 92 6.75 -8.03 -3.06
CA ILE A 92 5.88 -8.82 -2.18
C ILE A 92 5.58 -8.07 -0.86
N CYS A 93 6.59 -7.48 -0.23
CA CYS A 93 6.38 -6.71 1.00
C CYS A 93 5.47 -5.50 0.79
N LEU A 94 5.57 -4.82 -0.35
CA LEU A 94 4.68 -3.72 -0.70
C LEU A 94 3.22 -4.17 -0.77
N LEU A 95 2.96 -5.30 -1.44
CA LEU A 95 1.61 -5.87 -1.53
C LEU A 95 1.06 -6.26 -0.14
N VAL A 96 1.86 -6.94 0.68
CA VAL A 96 1.50 -7.33 2.05
C VAL A 96 1.21 -6.11 2.93
N GLU A 97 2.03 -5.06 2.86
CA GLU A 97 1.86 -3.86 3.69
C GLU A 97 0.62 -3.05 3.32
N ASN A 98 0.25 -3.05 2.04
CA ASN A 98 -0.83 -2.18 1.55
C ASN A 98 -2.17 -2.92 1.33
N HIS A 99 -2.27 -4.23 1.56
CA HIS A 99 -3.48 -5.00 1.22
C HIS A 99 -4.76 -4.51 1.92
N LEU A 100 -4.67 -3.89 3.08
CA LEU A 100 -5.83 -3.32 3.79
C LEU A 100 -6.25 -1.93 3.29
N ARG A 101 -5.37 -1.23 2.58
CA ARG A 101 -5.59 0.17 2.22
C ARG A 101 -6.82 0.39 1.34
N PRO A 102 -7.12 -0.42 0.32
CA PRO A 102 -8.33 -0.29 -0.48
C PRO A 102 -9.64 -0.40 0.31
N HIS A 103 -9.66 -1.15 1.41
CA HIS A 103 -10.85 -1.23 2.26
C HIS A 103 -11.26 0.10 2.89
N THR A 104 -10.35 1.07 2.96
CA THR A 104 -10.63 2.43 3.46
C THR A 104 -11.28 3.34 2.42
N PHE A 105 -11.37 2.93 1.15
CA PHE A 105 -11.97 3.74 0.07
C PHE A 105 -13.43 4.12 0.38
N LYS A 106 -14.20 3.21 0.96
CA LYS A 106 -15.58 3.48 1.41
C LYS A 106 -15.73 4.61 2.42
N MET A 107 -14.63 5.06 3.04
CA MET A 107 -14.62 6.20 3.96
C MET A 107 -14.54 7.55 3.23
N GLY A 108 -14.53 7.55 1.89
CA GLY A 108 -14.46 8.74 1.05
C GLY A 108 -13.02 9.21 0.83
N TRP A 109 -12.33 8.60 -0.14
CA TRP A 109 -11.00 9.09 -0.52
C TRP A 109 -11.10 10.40 -1.29
N THR A 110 -10.28 11.35 -0.89
CA THR A 110 -10.00 12.56 -1.66
C THR A 110 -9.10 12.23 -2.86
N ASP A 111 -8.99 13.12 -3.84
CA ASP A 111 -8.05 12.97 -4.95
C ASP A 111 -6.60 12.81 -4.47
N SER A 112 -6.24 13.52 -3.40
CA SER A 112 -4.95 13.35 -2.73
C SER A 112 -4.74 11.91 -2.23
N ALA A 113 -5.74 11.29 -1.62
CA ALA A 113 -5.65 9.91 -1.17
C ALA A 113 -5.51 8.93 -2.35
N VAL A 114 -6.22 9.18 -3.45
CA VAL A 114 -6.10 8.40 -4.69
C VAL A 114 -4.71 8.54 -5.29
N ARG A 115 -4.17 9.76 -5.42
CA ARG A 115 -2.80 9.99 -5.92
C ARG A 115 -1.77 9.25 -5.07
N ARG A 116 -1.87 9.35 -3.73
CA ARG A 116 -0.97 8.63 -2.82
C ARG A 116 -1.07 7.12 -3.00
N TYR A 117 -2.28 6.58 -3.16
CA TYR A 117 -2.46 5.15 -3.41
C TYR A 117 -1.78 4.72 -4.72
N ILE A 118 -1.95 5.48 -5.80
CA ILE A 118 -1.33 5.21 -7.10
C ILE A 118 0.20 5.23 -7.00
N VAL A 119 0.75 6.25 -6.34
CA VAL A 119 2.20 6.41 -6.20
C VAL A 119 2.81 5.32 -5.33
N ASP A 120 2.20 5.06 -4.18
CA ASP A 120 2.70 4.08 -3.21
C ASP A 120 2.61 2.65 -3.76
N SER A 121 1.56 2.35 -4.56
CA SER A 121 1.41 1.04 -5.22
C SER A 121 2.35 0.88 -6.44
N GLY A 122 2.69 1.99 -7.09
CA GLY A 122 3.59 2.01 -8.24
C GLY A 122 3.17 1.05 -9.35
N HIS A 123 4.11 0.21 -9.81
CA HIS A 123 3.87 -0.77 -10.87
C HIS A 123 3.03 -1.97 -10.42
N LEU A 124 2.74 -2.11 -9.12
CA LEU A 124 2.00 -3.25 -8.54
C LEU A 124 0.53 -2.91 -8.23
N ILE A 125 0.00 -1.82 -8.74
CA ILE A 125 -1.37 -1.39 -8.42
C ILE A 125 -2.42 -2.42 -8.85
N ASN A 126 -2.20 -3.11 -9.96
CA ASN A 126 -3.11 -4.14 -10.45
C ASN A 126 -3.06 -5.40 -9.58
N GLU A 127 -1.85 -5.85 -9.21
CA GLU A 127 -1.62 -6.97 -8.31
C GLU A 127 -2.16 -6.69 -6.92
N LEU A 128 -2.07 -5.45 -6.44
CA LEU A 128 -2.64 -5.04 -5.16
C LEU A 128 -4.17 -5.08 -5.19
N ASN A 129 -4.80 -4.55 -6.23
CA ASN A 129 -6.24 -4.59 -6.39
C ASN A 129 -6.75 -6.05 -6.54
N GLU A 130 -6.03 -6.88 -7.28
CA GLU A 130 -6.32 -8.32 -7.40
C GLU A 130 -6.24 -9.02 -6.05
N LEU A 131 -5.19 -8.79 -5.27
CA LEU A 131 -5.03 -9.36 -3.93
C LEU A 131 -6.20 -9.00 -3.02
N VAL A 132 -6.60 -7.73 -3.01
CA VAL A 132 -7.73 -7.26 -2.18
C VAL A 132 -9.05 -7.89 -2.61
N ARG A 133 -9.29 -8.08 -3.91
CA ARG A 133 -10.48 -8.80 -4.42
C ARG A 133 -10.45 -10.27 -4.03
N ALA A 134 -9.29 -10.91 -4.12
CA ALA A 134 -9.10 -12.31 -3.74
C ALA A 134 -9.35 -12.54 -2.24
N ASP A 135 -9.00 -11.55 -1.40
CA ASP A 135 -9.16 -11.56 0.06
C ASP A 135 -10.63 -11.54 0.51
N ILE A 136 -11.56 -11.12 -0.36
CA ILE A 136 -13.00 -11.14 -0.06
C ILE A 136 -13.52 -12.59 -0.05
N THR A 137 -13.48 -13.25 1.10
CA THR A 137 -13.90 -14.65 1.26
C THR A 137 -15.25 -14.82 1.99
N THR A 138 -16.01 -13.72 2.14
CA THR A 138 -17.34 -13.78 2.78
C THR A 138 -18.31 -14.68 2.03
N LYS A 139 -19.13 -15.46 2.77
CA LYS A 139 -20.22 -16.26 2.20
C LYS A 139 -21.51 -15.45 2.00
N ASN A 140 -21.57 -14.24 2.52
CA ASN A 140 -22.73 -13.36 2.38
C ASN A 140 -22.64 -12.65 1.02
N GLN A 141 -23.48 -13.07 0.06
CA GLN A 141 -23.48 -12.55 -1.30
C GLN A 141 -23.71 -11.02 -1.34
N LYS A 142 -24.66 -10.51 -0.54
CA LYS A 142 -24.92 -9.06 -0.49
C LYS A 142 -23.70 -8.25 -0.03
N LYS A 143 -22.97 -8.75 0.98
CA LYS A 143 -21.73 -8.14 1.45
C LYS A 143 -20.61 -8.26 0.41
N TYR A 144 -20.53 -9.38 -0.29
CA TYR A 144 -19.58 -9.61 -1.38
C TYR A 144 -19.79 -8.60 -2.51
N ASP A 145 -21.03 -8.45 -2.97
CA ASP A 145 -21.39 -7.53 -4.05
C ASP A 145 -21.15 -6.07 -3.66
N GLU A 146 -21.46 -5.70 -2.41
CA GLU A 146 -21.20 -4.37 -1.89
C GLU A 146 -19.71 -4.02 -1.89
N ILE A 147 -18.85 -4.92 -1.40
CA ILE A 147 -17.40 -4.68 -1.37
C ILE A 147 -16.85 -4.58 -2.79
N ASN A 148 -17.25 -5.48 -3.71
CA ASN A 148 -16.78 -5.41 -5.09
C ASN A 148 -17.20 -4.11 -5.79
N ARG A 149 -18.42 -3.62 -5.55
CA ARG A 149 -18.86 -2.32 -6.07
C ARG A 149 -17.94 -1.18 -5.61
N TYR A 150 -17.57 -1.14 -4.31
CA TYR A 150 -16.62 -0.13 -3.83
C TYR A 150 -15.23 -0.24 -4.48
N LEU A 151 -14.77 -1.45 -4.76
CA LEU A 151 -13.50 -1.65 -5.46
C LEU A 151 -13.60 -1.23 -6.93
N ASP A 152 -14.74 -1.48 -7.60
CA ASP A 152 -14.98 -1.00 -8.96
C ASP A 152 -15.02 0.53 -9.02
N GLU A 153 -15.69 1.18 -8.07
CA GLU A 153 -15.72 2.65 -7.94
C GLU A 153 -14.32 3.21 -7.67
N MET A 154 -13.52 2.55 -6.84
CA MET A 154 -12.13 2.92 -6.58
C MET A 154 -11.27 2.83 -7.84
N GLU A 155 -11.38 1.74 -8.60
CA GLU A 155 -10.62 1.54 -9.83
C GLU A 155 -11.01 2.56 -10.92
N ALA A 156 -12.30 2.85 -11.04
CA ALA A 156 -12.79 3.91 -11.92
C ALA A 156 -12.19 5.27 -11.53
N ARG A 157 -12.17 5.59 -10.23
CA ARG A 157 -11.59 6.84 -9.74
C ARG A 157 -10.08 6.91 -9.97
N ILE A 158 -9.36 5.80 -9.80
CA ILE A 158 -7.94 5.70 -10.13
C ILE A 158 -7.71 5.98 -11.61
N ALA A 159 -8.55 5.42 -12.50
CA ALA A 159 -8.45 5.66 -13.94
C ALA A 159 -8.68 7.14 -14.29
N GLU A 160 -9.71 7.77 -13.72
CA GLU A 160 -9.98 9.20 -13.91
C GLU A 160 -8.81 10.09 -13.49
N VAL A 161 -8.23 9.83 -12.31
CA VAL A 161 -7.11 10.63 -11.79
C VAL A 161 -5.86 10.42 -12.65
N LYS A 162 -5.60 9.19 -13.11
CA LYS A 162 -4.49 8.89 -14.02
C LYS A 162 -4.63 9.60 -15.37
N GLU A 163 -5.85 9.65 -15.91
CA GLU A 163 -6.12 10.32 -17.19
C GLU A 163 -5.98 11.83 -17.10
N LYS A 164 -6.50 12.43 -16.01
CA LYS A 164 -6.47 13.89 -15.82
C LYS A 164 -5.08 14.45 -15.54
N GLU A 165 -4.21 13.70 -14.89
CA GLU A 165 -3.01 14.25 -14.25
C GLU A 165 -1.69 13.71 -14.81
N GLU A 166 -1.69 12.92 -15.90
CA GLU A 166 -0.46 12.28 -16.42
C GLU A 166 0.47 11.80 -15.31
N LEU A 167 -0.07 10.99 -14.37
CA LEU A 167 0.57 10.60 -13.11
C LEU A 167 1.92 9.88 -13.25
N SER A 168 2.36 9.58 -14.46
CA SER A 168 3.74 9.17 -14.74
C SER A 168 4.78 10.26 -14.39
N ASN A 169 4.34 11.50 -14.20
CA ASN A 169 5.18 12.69 -14.00
C ASN A 169 4.79 13.52 -12.77
N LEU A 170 4.48 12.89 -11.63
CA LEU A 170 4.22 13.57 -10.35
C LEU A 170 5.44 14.30 -9.77
N ARG A 171 6.34 14.76 -10.63
CA ARG A 171 7.46 15.60 -10.19
C ARG A 171 6.97 17.03 -9.96
N PRO A 172 7.52 17.72 -8.95
CA PRO A 172 7.32 19.16 -8.82
C PRO A 172 7.73 19.87 -10.13
N PRO A 173 7.08 21.00 -10.49
CA PRO A 173 7.40 21.75 -11.70
C PRO A 173 8.76 22.44 -11.67
N VAL A 174 9.48 22.34 -10.54
CA VAL A 174 10.87 22.78 -10.34
C VAL A 174 11.73 21.59 -9.92
N SER A 175 12.94 21.52 -10.45
CA SER A 175 13.93 20.50 -10.12
C SER A 175 14.79 20.89 -8.92
N GLY A 176 15.55 19.94 -8.37
CA GLY A 176 16.56 20.22 -7.36
C GLY A 176 17.64 21.20 -7.86
N ASP A 177 17.98 21.12 -9.14
CA ASP A 177 18.94 22.04 -9.78
C ASP A 177 18.38 23.48 -9.87
N ASP A 178 17.07 23.61 -10.15
CA ASP A 178 16.40 24.92 -10.12
C ASP A 178 16.42 25.51 -8.70
N ILE A 179 16.12 24.70 -7.69
CA ILE A 179 16.15 25.10 -6.28
C ILE A 179 17.58 25.55 -5.87
N MET A 180 18.61 24.80 -6.24
CA MET A 180 19.99 25.17 -5.97
C MET A 180 20.36 26.50 -6.61
N LYS A 181 19.95 26.75 -7.86
CA LYS A 181 20.19 28.02 -8.57
C LYS A 181 19.43 29.18 -7.95
N ILE A 182 18.14 29.01 -7.62
CA ILE A 182 17.29 30.08 -7.07
C ILE A 182 17.79 30.55 -5.71
N PHE A 183 18.21 29.63 -4.84
CA PHE A 183 18.61 29.92 -3.46
C PHE A 183 20.12 29.93 -3.24
N ASN A 184 20.92 29.80 -4.30
CA ASN A 184 22.38 29.72 -4.24
C ASN A 184 22.86 28.66 -3.24
N LEU A 185 22.33 27.40 -3.38
CA LEU A 185 22.61 26.28 -2.51
C LEU A 185 23.51 25.25 -3.19
N GLU A 186 24.35 24.60 -2.41
CA GLU A 186 25.02 23.37 -2.81
C GLU A 186 24.13 22.14 -2.59
N PRO A 187 24.41 21.00 -3.28
CA PRO A 187 23.70 19.74 -3.05
C PRO A 187 23.74 19.35 -1.56
N GLY A 188 22.56 19.17 -0.94
CA GLY A 188 22.53 18.86 0.48
C GLY A 188 21.13 18.68 1.08
N PRO A 189 21.07 18.47 2.41
CA PRO A 189 19.82 18.20 3.12
C PRO A 189 18.75 19.28 2.99
N VAL A 190 19.15 20.55 2.81
CA VAL A 190 18.23 21.68 2.63
C VAL A 190 17.46 21.53 1.33
N VAL A 191 18.17 21.27 0.22
CA VAL A 191 17.53 21.00 -1.09
C VAL A 191 16.58 19.80 -0.98
N GLY A 192 17.00 18.73 -0.30
CA GLY A 192 16.16 17.56 -0.07
C GLY A 192 14.87 17.86 0.70
N LYS A 193 14.93 18.69 1.73
CA LYS A 193 13.75 19.12 2.50
C LYS A 193 12.77 19.93 1.65
N ILE A 194 13.28 20.89 0.86
CA ILE A 194 12.46 21.69 -0.04
C ILE A 194 11.80 20.79 -1.09
N MET A 195 12.57 19.97 -1.78
CA MET A 195 12.04 19.05 -2.80
C MET A 195 10.99 18.08 -2.25
N LYS A 196 11.19 17.58 -1.03
CA LYS A 196 10.20 16.73 -0.35
C LYS A 196 8.89 17.47 -0.12
N ALA A 197 8.94 18.72 0.34
CA ALA A 197 7.73 19.51 0.60
C ALA A 197 7.00 19.88 -0.70
N LEU A 198 7.72 20.19 -1.77
CA LEU A 198 7.13 20.44 -3.10
C LEU A 198 6.44 19.16 -3.64
N TYR A 199 7.04 18.01 -3.44
CA TYR A 199 6.44 16.73 -3.80
C TYR A 199 5.16 16.45 -2.99
N GLU A 200 5.16 16.72 -1.69
CA GLU A 200 3.98 16.60 -0.83
C GLU A 200 2.86 17.57 -1.28
N GLN A 201 3.20 18.80 -1.67
CA GLN A 201 2.23 19.72 -2.26
C GLN A 201 1.61 19.13 -3.52
N ARG A 202 2.42 18.62 -4.44
CA ARG A 202 1.96 18.00 -5.69
C ARG A 202 0.99 16.82 -5.43
N LEU A 203 1.27 16.00 -4.41
CA LEU A 203 0.38 14.91 -4.01
C LEU A 203 -0.95 15.41 -3.41
N ASN A 204 -0.92 16.50 -2.65
CA ASN A 204 -2.10 17.01 -1.98
C ASN A 204 -3.02 17.81 -2.91
N GLU A 205 -2.45 18.70 -3.70
CA GLU A 205 -3.18 19.71 -4.46
C GLU A 205 -3.35 19.35 -5.94
N GLY A 206 -2.58 18.36 -6.43
CA GLY A 206 -2.55 18.01 -7.84
C GLY A 206 -1.59 18.91 -8.62
N GLU A 207 -1.96 19.33 -9.83
CA GLU A 207 -1.13 20.18 -10.66
C GLU A 207 -0.96 21.57 -10.04
N VAL A 208 0.29 22.00 -9.84
CA VAL A 208 0.68 23.32 -9.31
C VAL A 208 1.55 24.03 -10.34
N SER A 209 1.43 25.35 -10.41
CA SER A 209 2.26 26.16 -11.28
C SER A 209 3.71 26.22 -10.76
N LYS A 210 4.63 26.61 -11.65
CA LYS A 210 6.03 26.81 -11.28
C LYS A 210 6.18 27.94 -10.27
N GLU A 211 5.37 28.98 -10.41
CA GLU A 211 5.33 30.15 -9.52
C GLU A 211 4.91 29.76 -8.09
N GLU A 212 3.84 28.98 -7.95
CA GLU A 212 3.37 28.48 -6.66
C GLU A 212 4.40 27.57 -5.98
N ALA A 213 5.05 26.70 -6.75
CA ALA A 213 6.11 25.85 -6.24
C ALA A 213 7.31 26.65 -5.73
N ILE A 214 7.73 27.73 -6.43
CA ILE A 214 8.80 28.62 -6.00
C ILE A 214 8.41 29.37 -4.72
N GLN A 215 7.17 29.89 -4.62
CA GLN A 215 6.68 30.58 -3.42
C GLN A 215 6.70 29.66 -2.18
N LEU A 216 6.29 28.41 -2.35
CA LEU A 216 6.37 27.44 -1.28
C LEU A 216 7.83 27.14 -0.90
N ALA A 217 8.71 26.97 -1.89
CA ALA A 217 10.13 26.75 -1.66
C ALA A 217 10.76 27.90 -0.87
N GLU A 218 10.45 29.17 -1.21
CA GLU A 218 10.89 30.37 -0.45
C GLU A 218 10.40 30.35 0.99
N THR A 219 9.12 29.98 1.19
CA THR A 219 8.52 29.93 2.53
C THR A 219 9.21 28.89 3.41
N ILE A 220 9.58 27.75 2.83
CA ILE A 220 10.29 26.68 3.52
C ILE A 220 11.72 27.08 3.80
N PHE A 221 12.41 27.66 2.81
CA PHE A 221 13.80 28.10 2.95
C PHE A 221 13.98 29.14 4.07
N LYS A 222 13.03 30.08 4.21
CA LYS A 222 13.03 31.08 5.30
C LYS A 222 12.86 30.48 6.71
N LYS A 223 12.38 29.22 6.81
CA LYS A 223 12.14 28.53 8.08
C LYS A 223 13.24 27.53 8.45
N LEU A 224 14.20 27.32 7.56
CA LEU A 224 15.32 26.38 7.74
C LEU A 224 16.58 27.09 8.23
#